data_42f083cff044cea0044da2d76fd116aa
#
_entry.id   42f083cff044cea0044da2d76fd116aa
#
_cell.length_a   1.000
_cell.length_b   1.000
_cell.length_c   1.000
_cell.angle_alpha   90.00
_cell.angle_beta   90.00
_cell.angle_gamma   90.00
#
_symmetry.space_group_name_H-M   'P 1'
#
loop_
_entity.id
_entity.type
_entity.pdbx_description
1 polymer ?
#
loop_
_entity_poly.entity_id
_entity_poly.type
_entity_poly.pdbx_seq_one_letter_code
_entity_poly.pdbx_strand_id
1 'polypeptide(L)'
;MCIRDSHYPNRLEQPVPLLREAEILHLRDVAHLIRMGTVITLIAACLWWPLALWVRCQHRPPAGSRLIALAAPLLGLAGWLLVAGPEAVFYQFHIWLFPPEHEWFFYWQDSLMSTLMKAPVLFGGIALVLSVGVAILTPVIYFTGLRLAGRGSPASA
;
A
#
# COMPACT_ATOMS: atom_id res chain seq x y z
N MET A 1 25.97 1.23 1.10
CA MET A 1 26.19 2.45 0.31
C MET A 1 25.00 3.35 0.57
N CYS A 2 25.19 4.43 1.34
CA CYS A 2 24.09 5.36 1.63
C CYS A 2 23.94 6.29 0.42
N ILE A 3 22.74 6.38 -0.13
CA ILE A 3 22.40 7.29 -1.24
C ILE A 3 22.75 8.75 -0.90
N ARG A 4 22.74 9.10 0.40
CA ARG A 4 23.11 10.41 0.94
C ARG A 4 24.54 10.85 0.57
N ASP A 5 25.45 9.90 0.38
CA ASP A 5 26.88 10.18 0.14
C ASP A 5 27.23 10.11 -1.36
N SER A 6 26.23 9.93 -2.22
CA SER A 6 26.45 9.89 -3.67
C SER A 6 26.55 11.29 -4.22
N HIS A 7 27.70 11.61 -4.79
CA HIS A 7 27.98 12.89 -5.45
C HIS A 7 28.34 12.64 -6.90
N TYR A 8 27.99 13.56 -7.78
CA TYR A 8 28.44 13.57 -9.17
C TYR A 8 29.12 14.92 -9.49
N PRO A 9 30.12 14.95 -10.36
CA PRO A 9 30.74 16.20 -10.77
C PRO A 9 29.76 16.97 -11.67
N ASN A 10 29.51 18.23 -11.36
CA ASN A 10 28.80 19.13 -12.26
C ASN A 10 29.73 19.60 -13.40
N ARG A 11 29.24 20.46 -14.31
CA ARG A 11 30.03 21.00 -15.43
C ARG A 11 31.26 21.82 -14.97
N LEU A 12 31.34 22.16 -13.69
CA LEU A 12 32.46 22.89 -13.06
C LEU A 12 33.32 21.94 -12.21
N GLU A 13 33.17 20.62 -12.35
CA GLU A 13 33.87 19.58 -11.58
C GLU A 13 33.65 19.65 -10.05
N GLN A 14 32.63 20.36 -9.61
CA GLN A 14 32.29 20.43 -8.19
C GLN A 14 31.41 19.22 -7.83
N PRO A 15 31.65 18.58 -6.67
CA PRO A 15 30.83 17.48 -6.19
C PRO A 15 29.44 18.00 -5.78
N VAL A 16 28.41 17.58 -6.50
CA VAL A 16 27.02 17.92 -6.20
C VAL A 16 26.31 16.68 -5.70
N PRO A 17 25.50 16.76 -4.63
CA PRO A 17 24.75 15.62 -4.12
C PRO A 17 23.73 15.15 -5.19
N LEU A 18 23.60 13.84 -5.33
CA LEU A 18 22.72 13.22 -6.32
C LEU A 18 21.25 13.54 -6.05
N LEU A 19 20.85 13.61 -4.78
CA LEU A 19 19.51 13.92 -4.33
C LEU A 19 19.51 15.15 -3.44
N ARG A 20 18.47 15.95 -3.53
CA ARG A 20 18.25 17.08 -2.62
C ARG A 20 17.92 16.58 -1.23
N GLU A 21 18.14 17.38 -0.22
CA GLU A 21 17.85 17.02 1.18
C GLU A 21 16.36 16.69 1.39
N ALA A 22 15.46 17.44 0.76
CA ALA A 22 14.02 17.19 0.79
C ALA A 22 13.65 15.83 0.17
N GLU A 23 14.31 15.43 -0.94
CA GLU A 23 14.09 14.10 -1.55
C GLU A 23 14.58 12.97 -0.63
N ILE A 24 15.71 13.16 0.04
CA ILE A 24 16.25 12.20 1.02
C ILE A 24 15.29 12.05 2.20
N LEU A 25 14.75 13.15 2.70
CA LEU A 25 13.77 13.16 3.78
C LEU A 25 12.50 12.41 3.40
N HIS A 26 11.94 12.73 2.22
CA HIS A 26 10.77 12.04 1.69
C HIS A 26 11.00 10.52 1.53
N LEU A 27 12.14 10.10 0.99
CA LEU A 27 12.49 8.68 0.89
C LEU A 27 12.61 7.99 2.24
N ARG A 28 13.06 8.71 3.28
CA ARG A 28 13.09 8.21 4.66
C ARG A 28 11.67 7.99 5.20
N ASP A 29 10.77 8.92 4.93
CA ASP A 29 9.36 8.80 5.34
C ASP A 29 8.68 7.62 4.64
N VAL A 30 8.90 7.45 3.34
CA VAL A 30 8.42 6.30 2.59
C VAL A 30 8.97 4.99 3.15
N ALA A 31 10.27 4.93 3.47
CA ALA A 31 10.88 3.75 4.07
C ALA A 31 10.29 3.45 5.46
N HIS A 32 9.96 4.47 6.25
CA HIS A 32 9.27 4.33 7.53
C HIS A 32 7.86 3.76 7.36
N LEU A 33 7.08 4.29 6.41
CA LEU A 33 5.75 3.79 6.08
C LEU A 33 5.77 2.32 5.63
N ILE A 34 6.72 1.93 4.78
CA ILE A 34 6.91 0.54 4.35
C ILE A 34 7.20 -0.36 5.56
N ARG A 35 8.09 0.08 6.45
CA ARG A 35 8.41 -0.69 7.67
C ARG A 35 7.18 -0.85 8.57
N MET A 36 6.45 0.23 8.83
CA MET A 36 5.21 0.17 9.61
C MET A 36 4.16 -0.74 8.95
N GLY A 37 3.95 -0.60 7.65
CA GLY A 37 3.05 -1.44 6.87
C GLY A 37 3.44 -2.93 6.94
N THR A 38 4.73 -3.23 6.88
CA THR A 38 5.23 -4.60 7.04
C THR A 38 4.92 -5.16 8.43
N VAL A 39 5.16 -4.39 9.49
CA VAL A 39 4.85 -4.81 10.87
C VAL A 39 3.34 -5.05 11.04
N ILE A 40 2.50 -4.13 10.57
CA ILE A 40 1.04 -4.27 10.63
C ILE A 40 0.58 -5.52 9.87
N THR A 41 1.16 -5.78 8.70
CA THR A 41 0.84 -6.96 7.88
C THR A 41 1.22 -8.25 8.60
N LEU A 42 2.39 -8.31 9.25
CA LEU A 42 2.82 -9.46 10.03
C LEU A 42 1.90 -9.71 11.24
N ILE A 43 1.54 -8.65 11.97
CA ILE A 43 0.59 -8.75 13.09
C ILE A 43 -0.77 -9.25 12.58
N ALA A 44 -1.28 -8.68 11.50
CA ALA A 44 -2.55 -9.10 10.90
C ALA A 44 -2.51 -10.58 10.45
N ALA A 45 -1.42 -11.03 9.86
CA ALA A 45 -1.21 -12.42 9.46
C ALA A 45 -1.19 -13.37 10.68
N CYS A 46 -0.52 -12.97 11.77
CA CYS A 46 -0.50 -13.74 13.01
C CYS A 46 -1.89 -13.82 13.69
N LEU A 47 -2.66 -12.74 13.63
CA LEU A 47 -4.01 -12.67 14.20
C LEU A 47 -5.06 -13.37 13.33
N TRP A 48 -4.82 -13.47 12.03
CA TRP A 48 -5.78 -14.04 11.09
C TRP A 48 -6.17 -15.47 11.43
N TRP A 49 -5.20 -16.30 11.80
CA TRP A 49 -5.44 -17.72 12.13
C TRP A 49 -6.33 -17.93 13.36
N PRO A 50 -6.01 -17.38 14.56
CA PRO A 50 -6.86 -17.52 15.73
C PRO A 50 -8.24 -16.87 15.51
N LEU A 51 -8.33 -15.75 14.77
CA LEU A 51 -9.58 -15.13 14.42
C LEU A 51 -10.45 -16.01 13.52
N ALA A 52 -9.84 -16.67 12.52
CA ALA A 52 -10.52 -17.62 11.64
C ALA A 52 -11.07 -18.83 12.42
N LEU A 53 -10.32 -19.32 13.39
CA LEU A 53 -10.76 -20.40 14.29
C LEU A 53 -11.90 -19.95 15.20
N TRP A 54 -11.82 -18.73 15.74
CA TRP A 54 -12.87 -18.18 16.58
C TRP A 54 -14.18 -17.96 15.82
N VAL A 55 -14.12 -17.37 14.62
CA VAL A 55 -15.28 -17.18 13.74
C VAL A 55 -15.91 -18.53 13.32
N ARG A 56 -15.11 -19.60 13.23
CA ARG A 56 -15.63 -20.95 12.98
C ARG A 56 -16.62 -21.41 14.06
N CYS A 57 -16.37 -21.06 15.34
CA CYS A 57 -17.23 -21.41 16.46
C CYS A 57 -18.51 -20.56 16.55
N GLN A 58 -18.59 -19.48 15.77
CA GLN A 58 -19.72 -18.58 15.73
C GLN A 58 -20.66 -18.89 14.55
N HIS A 59 -21.91 -18.40 14.64
CA HIS A 59 -22.84 -18.45 13.51
C HIS A 59 -22.26 -17.71 12.32
N ARG A 60 -22.09 -18.41 11.20
CA ARG A 60 -21.52 -17.80 9.98
C ARG A 60 -22.54 -16.81 9.40
N PRO A 61 -22.14 -15.55 9.17
CA PRO A 61 -23.01 -14.59 8.50
C PRO A 61 -23.36 -15.08 7.07
N PRO A 62 -24.53 -14.71 6.52
CA PRO A 62 -24.93 -15.13 5.18
C PRO A 62 -23.92 -14.74 4.11
N ALA A 63 -23.86 -15.50 3.02
CA ALA A 63 -22.87 -15.30 1.96
C ALA A 63 -22.92 -13.90 1.37
N GLY A 64 -24.12 -13.33 1.23
CA GLY A 64 -24.31 -11.96 0.70
C GLY A 64 -23.64 -10.89 1.55
N SER A 65 -23.80 -10.92 2.88
CA SER A 65 -23.17 -9.93 3.77
C SER A 65 -21.63 -10.03 3.74
N ARG A 66 -21.09 -11.23 3.56
CA ARG A 66 -19.63 -11.44 3.42
C ARG A 66 -19.09 -10.87 2.11
N LEU A 67 -19.82 -11.05 1.01
CA LEU A 67 -19.46 -10.47 -0.28
C LEU A 67 -19.54 -8.93 -0.25
N ILE A 68 -20.55 -8.37 0.39
CA ILE A 68 -20.68 -6.92 0.57
C ILE A 68 -19.50 -6.38 1.42
N ALA A 69 -19.16 -7.05 2.51
CA ALA A 69 -18.05 -6.62 3.37
C ALA A 69 -16.69 -6.64 2.65
N LEU A 70 -16.49 -7.57 1.70
CA LEU A 70 -15.27 -7.63 0.88
C LEU A 70 -15.29 -6.61 -0.27
N ALA A 71 -16.45 -6.39 -0.87
CA ALA A 71 -16.58 -5.51 -2.03
C ALA A 71 -16.68 -4.01 -1.66
N ALA A 72 -17.31 -3.68 -0.52
CA ALA A 72 -17.57 -2.30 -0.15
C ALA A 72 -16.31 -1.40 -0.08
N PRO A 73 -15.17 -1.79 0.53
CA PRO A 73 -13.99 -0.94 0.54
C PRO A 73 -13.39 -0.76 -0.87
N LEU A 74 -13.42 -1.78 -1.72
CA LEU A 74 -12.93 -1.68 -3.09
C LEU A 74 -13.82 -0.78 -3.95
N LEU A 75 -15.14 -0.93 -3.81
CA LEU A 75 -16.11 -0.08 -4.51
C LEU A 75 -16.06 1.37 -4.00
N GLY A 76 -15.85 1.56 -2.69
CA GLY A 76 -15.66 2.88 -2.09
C GLY A 76 -14.42 3.58 -2.66
N LEU A 77 -13.28 2.89 -2.71
CA LEU A 77 -12.05 3.43 -3.30
C LEU A 77 -12.21 3.70 -4.81
N ALA A 78 -12.81 2.78 -5.55
CA ALA A 78 -13.07 2.97 -6.98
C ALA A 78 -14.01 4.15 -7.23
N GLY A 79 -15.08 4.29 -6.44
CA GLY A 79 -15.99 5.42 -6.50
C GLY A 79 -15.28 6.74 -6.20
N TRP A 80 -14.42 6.77 -5.19
CA TRP A 80 -13.62 7.96 -4.87
C TRP A 80 -12.69 8.35 -6.01
N LEU A 81 -11.98 7.38 -6.60
CA LEU A 81 -11.11 7.62 -7.77
C LEU A 81 -11.88 8.13 -8.99
N LEU A 82 -13.10 7.62 -9.23
CA LEU A 82 -13.93 8.06 -10.36
C LEU A 82 -14.50 9.46 -10.17
N VAL A 83 -14.89 9.82 -8.95
CA VAL A 83 -15.54 11.11 -8.65
C VAL A 83 -14.51 12.22 -8.46
N ALA A 84 -13.48 12.00 -7.65
CA ALA A 84 -12.48 13.01 -7.33
C ALA A 84 -11.34 13.08 -8.35
N GLY A 85 -11.15 12.01 -9.12
CA GLY A 85 -10.02 11.85 -10.02
C GLY A 85 -8.74 11.36 -9.31
N PRO A 86 -7.83 10.71 -10.06
CA PRO A 86 -6.63 10.10 -9.48
C PRO A 86 -5.66 11.13 -8.88
N GLU A 87 -5.61 12.32 -9.45
CA GLU A 87 -4.74 13.39 -8.96
C GLU A 87 -5.18 13.88 -7.57
N ALA A 88 -6.46 14.19 -7.39
CA ALA A 88 -6.99 14.64 -6.11
C ALA A 88 -6.86 13.55 -5.03
N VAL A 89 -7.08 12.30 -5.39
CA VAL A 89 -6.87 11.15 -4.48
C VAL A 89 -5.40 11.02 -4.08
N PHE A 90 -4.48 11.18 -5.04
CA PHE A 90 -3.04 11.16 -4.78
C PHE A 90 -2.62 12.28 -3.82
N TYR A 91 -3.06 13.52 -4.04
CA TYR A 91 -2.78 14.64 -3.15
C TYR A 91 -3.32 14.41 -1.75
N GLN A 92 -4.59 13.98 -1.64
CA GLN A 92 -5.23 13.74 -0.35
C GLN A 92 -4.53 12.62 0.43
N PHE A 93 -4.11 11.56 -0.26
CA PHE A 93 -3.35 10.46 0.32
C PHE A 93 -2.01 10.95 0.91
N HIS A 94 -1.28 11.82 0.19
CA HIS A 94 -0.02 12.37 0.67
C HIS A 94 -0.21 13.29 1.89
N ILE A 95 -1.24 14.13 1.87
CA ILE A 95 -1.58 14.99 3.03
C ILE A 95 -1.87 14.17 4.29
N TRP A 96 -2.48 13.00 4.16
CA TRP A 96 -2.79 12.15 5.32
C TRP A 96 -1.58 11.36 5.83
N LEU A 97 -0.67 11.00 4.96
CA LEU A 97 0.43 10.10 5.31
C LEU A 97 1.74 10.80 5.67
N PHE A 98 1.97 11.98 5.13
CA PHE A 98 3.22 12.70 5.33
C PHE A 98 3.04 13.92 6.23
N PRO A 99 4.03 14.24 7.08
CA PRO A 99 4.02 15.44 7.89
C PRO A 99 3.92 16.70 7.01
N PRO A 100 3.16 17.73 7.44
CA PRO A 100 2.98 18.94 6.64
C PRO A 100 4.27 19.77 6.47
N GLU A 101 5.28 19.52 7.32
CA GLU A 101 6.58 20.18 7.27
C GLU A 101 7.51 19.54 6.22
N HIS A 102 7.20 18.36 5.72
CA HIS A 102 8.03 17.63 4.77
C HIS A 102 7.53 17.85 3.36
N GLU A 103 8.43 18.31 2.48
CA GLU A 103 8.12 18.40 1.06
C GLU A 103 8.01 16.99 0.47
N TRP A 104 6.88 16.71 -0.17
CA TRP A 104 6.62 15.45 -0.87
C TRP A 104 6.30 15.66 -2.36
N PHE A 105 6.11 16.94 -2.78
CA PHE A 105 5.86 17.31 -4.16
C PHE A 105 7.10 17.95 -4.78
N PHE A 106 7.64 17.32 -5.81
CA PHE A 106 8.85 17.77 -6.50
C PHE A 106 8.56 18.04 -7.97
N TYR A 107 8.98 19.20 -8.45
CA TYR A 107 8.92 19.53 -9.87
C TYR A 107 9.93 18.68 -10.64
N TRP A 108 9.51 18.16 -11.81
CA TRP A 108 10.34 17.27 -12.63
C TRP A 108 11.65 17.95 -13.10
N GLN A 109 11.63 19.30 -13.28
CA GLN A 109 12.81 20.06 -13.68
C GLN A 109 13.91 20.08 -12.62
N ASP A 110 13.51 19.95 -11.38
CA ASP A 110 14.38 20.16 -10.23
C ASP A 110 14.64 18.88 -9.42
N SER A 111 14.01 17.77 -9.79
CA SER A 111 14.08 16.53 -9.04
C SER A 111 14.52 15.36 -9.92
N LEU A 112 15.62 14.74 -9.52
CA LEU A 112 16.10 13.52 -10.15
C LEU A 112 15.09 12.37 -9.97
N MET A 113 14.46 12.32 -8.80
CA MET A 113 13.47 11.31 -8.45
C MET A 113 12.24 11.40 -9.37
N SER A 114 11.72 12.62 -9.60
CA SER A 114 10.57 12.82 -10.49
C SER A 114 10.90 12.53 -11.94
N THR A 115 12.12 12.86 -12.38
CA THR A 115 12.59 12.59 -13.75
C THR A 115 12.83 11.11 -14.01
N LEU A 116 13.52 10.41 -13.12
CA LEU A 116 13.84 8.99 -13.26
C LEU A 116 12.62 8.09 -13.07
N MET A 117 11.75 8.43 -12.12
CA MET A 117 10.61 7.59 -11.78
C MET A 117 9.37 7.87 -12.63
N LYS A 118 9.34 8.92 -13.47
CA LYS A 118 8.13 9.34 -14.21
C LYS A 118 6.90 9.27 -13.30
N ALA A 119 7.00 9.95 -12.15
CA ALA A 119 6.22 9.71 -10.95
C ALA A 119 4.73 9.35 -11.16
N PRO A 120 3.91 10.06 -11.94
CA PRO A 120 2.48 9.69 -12.00
C PRO A 120 2.25 8.34 -12.70
N VAL A 121 3.05 8.00 -13.72
CA VAL A 121 2.83 6.80 -14.55
C VAL A 121 3.31 5.54 -13.84
N LEU A 122 4.52 5.57 -13.27
CA LEU A 122 5.09 4.40 -12.60
C LEU A 122 4.32 4.08 -11.32
N PHE A 123 4.05 5.08 -10.48
CA PHE A 123 3.30 4.86 -9.24
C PHE A 123 1.85 4.48 -9.49
N GLY A 124 1.20 5.05 -10.51
CA GLY A 124 -0.13 4.64 -10.95
C GLY A 124 -0.16 3.17 -11.39
N GLY A 125 0.83 2.73 -12.14
CA GLY A 125 1.00 1.33 -12.55
C GLY A 125 1.20 0.39 -11.36
N ILE A 126 2.07 0.75 -10.42
CA ILE A 126 2.31 -0.01 -9.18
C ILE A 126 1.02 -0.09 -8.35
N ALA A 127 0.34 1.03 -8.14
CA ALA A 127 -0.91 1.08 -7.40
C ALA A 127 -1.99 0.20 -8.04
N LEU A 128 -2.10 0.20 -9.37
CA LEU A 128 -3.02 -0.68 -10.11
C LEU A 128 -2.69 -2.16 -9.88
N VAL A 129 -1.44 -2.56 -10.05
CA VAL A 129 -0.99 -3.95 -9.84
C VAL A 129 -1.26 -4.41 -8.41
N LEU A 130 -0.95 -3.58 -7.42
CA LEU A 130 -1.22 -3.88 -6.01
C LEU A 130 -2.72 -3.99 -5.73
N SER A 131 -3.53 -3.09 -6.28
CA SER A 131 -4.99 -3.11 -6.11
C SER A 131 -5.61 -4.37 -6.71
N VAL A 132 -5.21 -4.75 -7.92
CA VAL A 132 -5.64 -6.00 -8.57
C VAL A 132 -5.17 -7.21 -7.76
N GLY A 133 -3.92 -7.20 -7.28
CA GLY A 133 -3.40 -8.25 -6.41
C GLY A 133 -4.23 -8.42 -5.14
N VAL A 134 -4.55 -7.34 -4.44
CA VAL A 134 -5.42 -7.36 -3.25
C VAL A 134 -6.82 -7.87 -3.60
N ALA A 135 -7.42 -7.41 -4.70
CA ALA A 135 -8.76 -7.82 -5.12
C ALA A 135 -8.84 -9.34 -5.41
N ILE A 136 -7.77 -9.93 -5.95
CA ILE A 136 -7.72 -11.37 -6.24
C ILE A 136 -7.34 -12.17 -4.99
N LEU A 137 -6.30 -11.76 -4.26
CA LEU A 137 -5.78 -12.53 -3.13
C LEU A 137 -6.74 -12.55 -1.94
N THR A 138 -7.44 -11.46 -1.68
CA THR A 138 -8.36 -11.37 -0.53
C THR A 138 -9.45 -12.45 -0.57
N PRO A 139 -10.23 -12.63 -1.63
CA PRO A 139 -11.20 -13.71 -1.71
C PRO A 139 -10.54 -15.10 -1.70
N VAL A 140 -9.40 -15.26 -2.37
CA VAL A 140 -8.67 -16.55 -2.37
C VAL A 140 -8.28 -16.95 -0.95
N ILE A 141 -7.64 -16.06 -0.19
CA ILE A 141 -7.24 -16.30 1.21
C ILE A 141 -8.47 -16.57 2.07
N TYR A 142 -9.53 -15.77 1.91
CA TYR A 142 -10.77 -15.94 2.66
C TYR A 142 -11.43 -17.29 2.42
N PHE A 143 -11.64 -17.67 1.16
CA PHE A 143 -12.30 -18.96 0.84
C PHE A 143 -11.43 -20.16 1.16
N THR A 144 -10.10 -20.05 1.01
CA THR A 144 -9.17 -21.10 1.40
C THR A 144 -9.20 -21.31 2.91
N GLY A 145 -9.18 -20.25 3.70
CA GLY A 145 -9.34 -20.30 5.15
C GLY A 145 -10.63 -20.95 5.58
N LEU A 146 -11.76 -20.61 4.94
CA LEU A 146 -13.04 -21.24 5.22
C LEU A 146 -13.05 -22.74 4.90
N ARG A 147 -12.42 -23.17 3.80
CA ARG A 147 -12.31 -24.58 3.42
C ARG A 147 -11.45 -25.38 4.41
N LEU A 148 -10.32 -24.83 4.81
CA LEU A 148 -9.44 -25.45 5.82
C LEU A 148 -10.14 -25.54 7.17
N ALA A 149 -10.82 -24.49 7.60
CA ALA A 149 -11.61 -24.49 8.82
C ALA A 149 -12.80 -25.48 8.77
N GLY A 150 -13.40 -25.74 7.60
CA GLY A 150 -14.53 -26.65 7.44
C GLY A 150 -14.18 -28.15 7.47
N ARG A 151 -12.94 -28.53 7.16
CA ARG A 151 -12.50 -29.94 7.08
C ARG A 151 -12.35 -30.65 8.44
N GLY A 152 -12.47 -29.95 9.56
CA GLY A 152 -12.29 -30.53 10.90
C GLY A 152 -13.57 -30.81 11.66
N SER A 153 -14.76 -30.79 11.04
CA SER A 153 -15.98 -31.26 11.70
C SER A 153 -16.10 -32.77 11.47
N PRO A 154 -15.96 -33.63 12.50
CA PRO A 154 -16.34 -35.02 12.35
C PRO A 154 -17.82 -35.07 12.04
N ALA A 155 -18.17 -35.84 11.01
CA ALA A 155 -19.56 -36.22 10.79
C ALA A 155 -20.10 -36.80 12.10
N SER A 156 -21.08 -36.13 12.68
CA SER A 156 -21.83 -36.69 13.81
C SER A 156 -22.53 -37.92 13.28
N ALA A 157 -22.03 -39.08 13.72
CA ALA A 157 -22.73 -40.34 13.63
C ALA A 157 -23.95 -40.32 14.54
#